data_495426098dbc99d42b7b974d6783f771
#
_entry.id   495426098dbc99d42b7b974d6783f771
#
_cell.length_a   1.000
_cell.length_b   1.000
_cell.length_c   1.000
_cell.angle_alpha   90.00
_cell.angle_beta   90.00
_cell.angle_gamma   90.00
#
_symmetry.space_group_name_H-M   'P 1'
#
loop_
_entity.id
_entity.type
_entity.pdbx_description
1 polymer ?
#
loop_
_entity_poly.entity_id
_entity_poly.type
_entity_poly.pdbx_seq_one_letter_code
_entity_poly.pdbx_strand_id
1 'polypeptide(L)'
;MWYFYILYDMLILRYFSYRPTSTLSQPATVVLSTSSSSPTSTGPGGVTVECPDVNNTNYTVPGTNQVFLRQCDTNRVGSDIEYVEKNSMTDCLSYCASWNSNSASSTRCLSVTWVYQGPQGTYVNYCWIKSSVPDASTYSNMESAILII
;
A
#
# COMPACT_ATOMS: atom_id res chain seq x y z
N MET A 1 -46.11 -30.34 3.08
CA MET A 1 -46.28 -31.33 2.02
C MET A 1 -45.08 -31.31 1.12
N TRP A 2 -44.35 -32.48 1.10
CA TRP A 2 -43.13 -32.83 0.32
C TRP A 2 -41.85 -32.17 0.77
N TYR A 3 -40.94 -32.68 1.57
CA TYR A 3 -40.09 -33.90 1.64
C TYR A 3 -39.40 -34.27 0.32
N PHE A 4 -38.08 -34.15 0.29
CA PHE A 4 -37.11 -35.09 -0.29
C PHE A 4 -35.74 -34.58 0.13
N TYR A 5 -35.01 -35.22 1.07
CA TYR A 5 -34.11 -36.36 0.95
C TYR A 5 -33.09 -36.18 -0.17
N ILE A 6 -31.82 -36.11 0.14
CA ILE A 6 -30.89 -37.20 -0.12
C ILE A 6 -29.59 -36.99 0.66
N LEU A 7 -29.28 -37.97 1.51
CA LEU A 7 -27.98 -38.39 1.99
C LEU A 7 -27.18 -39.04 0.86
N TYR A 8 -25.93 -38.74 0.72
CA TYR A 8 -24.86 -39.60 0.22
C TYR A 8 -23.58 -39.11 0.86
N ASP A 9 -23.04 -39.71 1.86
CA ASP A 9 -22.46 -41.04 1.97
C ASP A 9 -21.00 -41.10 1.47
N MET A 10 -20.16 -41.34 2.48
CA MET A 10 -19.09 -42.27 2.62
C MET A 10 -17.83 -42.19 1.74
N LEU A 11 -16.75 -41.99 2.52
CA LEU A 11 -15.54 -42.85 2.54
C LEU A 11 -14.83 -43.09 1.20
N ILE A 12 -13.68 -42.45 1.03
CA ILE A 12 -12.51 -43.14 0.49
C ILE A 12 -11.29 -42.77 1.32
N LEU A 13 -10.98 -43.60 2.31
CA LEU A 13 -9.66 -43.77 2.87
C LEU A 13 -8.75 -44.35 1.78
N ARG A 14 -7.76 -43.60 1.34
CA ARG A 14 -6.60 -44.17 0.68
C ARG A 14 -5.35 -43.84 1.47
N TYR A 15 -4.89 -44.81 2.15
CA TYR A 15 -3.52 -44.99 2.64
C TYR A 15 -2.53 -44.73 1.49
N PHE A 16 -1.73 -43.70 1.61
CA PHE A 16 -0.49 -43.64 0.88
C PHE A 16 0.68 -43.76 1.85
N SER A 17 1.35 -44.89 1.71
CA SER A 17 2.59 -45.23 2.37
C SER A 17 3.63 -44.14 2.18
N TYR A 18 4.05 -43.54 3.28
CA TYR A 18 5.15 -42.59 3.33
C TYR A 18 6.48 -43.36 3.31
N ARG A 19 7.24 -43.20 2.24
CA ARG A 19 8.61 -43.66 2.13
C ARG A 19 9.53 -42.49 2.52
N PRO A 20 10.36 -42.59 3.54
CA PRO A 20 11.32 -41.54 3.83
C PRO A 20 12.49 -41.62 2.85
N THR A 21 12.62 -40.64 2.01
CA THR A 21 13.83 -40.41 1.21
C THR A 21 14.72 -39.45 1.98
N SER A 22 15.86 -39.96 2.42
CA SER A 22 16.93 -39.16 3.02
C SER A 22 17.46 -38.17 1.99
N THR A 23 17.26 -36.89 2.21
CA THR A 23 17.86 -35.84 1.38
C THR A 23 18.99 -35.18 2.15
N LEU A 24 20.15 -35.18 1.55
CA LEU A 24 21.40 -34.58 2.01
C LEU A 24 21.15 -33.12 2.42
N SER A 25 21.68 -32.78 3.59
CA SER A 25 21.82 -31.38 4.04
C SER A 25 22.76 -30.62 3.12
N GLN A 26 22.18 -29.68 2.38
CA GLN A 26 22.93 -28.64 1.69
C GLN A 26 23.16 -27.49 2.68
N PRO A 27 24.38 -26.96 2.83
CA PRO A 27 24.61 -25.84 3.72
C PRO A 27 23.85 -24.63 3.21
N ALA A 28 22.95 -24.10 4.03
CA ALA A 28 22.26 -22.87 3.77
C ALA A 28 23.27 -21.72 3.76
N THR A 29 23.53 -21.20 2.59
CA THR A 29 24.23 -19.91 2.45
C THR A 29 23.27 -18.84 2.99
N VAL A 30 23.55 -18.36 4.20
CA VAL A 30 22.87 -17.21 4.77
C VAL A 30 23.30 -16.00 3.96
N VAL A 31 22.47 -15.62 2.99
CA VAL A 31 22.57 -14.31 2.35
C VAL A 31 22.12 -13.30 3.40
N LEU A 32 23.09 -12.65 4.03
CA LEU A 32 22.85 -11.52 4.91
C LEU A 32 22.35 -10.39 4.03
N SER A 33 21.02 -10.26 3.90
CA SER A 33 20.40 -9.09 3.30
C SER A 33 20.67 -7.92 4.23
N THR A 34 21.71 -7.16 3.96
CA THR A 34 21.91 -5.84 4.57
C THR A 34 20.78 -4.96 4.09
N SER A 35 19.74 -4.84 4.90
CA SER A 35 18.74 -3.79 4.76
C SER A 35 19.46 -2.47 5.00
N SER A 36 19.83 -1.80 3.92
CA SER A 36 20.29 -0.41 3.98
C SER A 36 19.08 0.42 4.42
N SER A 37 19.00 0.72 5.71
CA SER A 37 18.05 1.71 6.21
C SER A 37 18.52 3.07 5.71
N SER A 38 17.89 3.56 4.65
CA SER A 38 18.01 4.96 4.25
C SER A 38 17.66 5.88 5.41
N PRO A 39 18.37 6.99 5.59
CA PRO A 39 18.06 7.93 6.65
C PRO A 39 16.69 8.55 6.42
N THR A 40 15.72 8.11 7.18
CA THR A 40 14.39 8.72 7.21
C THR A 40 14.54 10.11 7.84
N SER A 41 14.31 11.16 7.08
CA SER A 41 14.30 12.52 7.56
C SER A 41 13.01 12.76 8.36
N THR A 42 13.14 13.07 9.65
CA THR A 42 12.00 13.50 10.46
C THR A 42 11.86 15.02 10.35
N GLY A 43 10.85 15.47 9.63
CA GLY A 43 10.51 16.89 9.51
C GLY A 43 9.86 17.47 10.78
N PRO A 44 9.62 18.80 10.81
CA PRO A 44 8.88 19.44 11.90
C PRO A 44 7.49 18.79 12.07
N GLY A 45 7.09 18.54 13.32
CA GLY A 45 5.78 17.94 13.63
C GLY A 45 5.72 16.39 13.60
N GLY A 46 6.88 15.70 13.58
CA GLY A 46 6.94 14.23 13.58
C GLY A 46 6.62 13.59 12.23
N VAL A 47 6.77 14.35 11.15
CA VAL A 47 6.55 13.91 9.78
C VAL A 47 7.68 13.04 9.29
N THR A 48 7.36 11.91 8.69
CA THR A 48 8.33 11.00 8.08
C THR A 48 8.36 11.18 6.56
N VAL A 49 9.42 11.81 6.05
CA VAL A 49 9.65 12.01 4.60
C VAL A 49 10.69 11.01 4.11
N GLU A 50 10.33 10.22 3.11
CA GLU A 50 11.19 9.20 2.51
C GLU A 50 11.75 9.63 1.13
N CYS A 51 11.25 10.73 0.60
CA CYS A 51 11.80 11.34 -0.62
C CYS A 51 13.22 11.92 -0.38
N PRO A 52 14.12 11.84 -1.36
CA PRO A 52 13.91 11.39 -2.74
C PRO A 52 14.09 9.88 -2.97
N ASP A 53 14.49 9.11 -1.95
CA ASP A 53 14.94 7.72 -2.09
C ASP A 53 13.87 6.77 -2.66
N VAL A 54 12.60 7.10 -2.45
CA VAL A 54 11.45 6.30 -2.91
C VAL A 54 10.88 6.74 -4.26
N ASN A 55 11.52 7.70 -4.91
CA ASN A 55 11.01 8.23 -6.18
C ASN A 55 10.94 7.15 -7.26
N ASN A 56 9.79 7.06 -7.94
CA ASN A 56 9.49 6.04 -8.96
C ASN A 56 9.61 4.59 -8.45
N THR A 57 9.35 4.37 -7.16
CA THR A 57 9.29 3.03 -6.59
C THR A 57 7.84 2.59 -6.35
N ASN A 58 7.63 1.28 -6.34
CA ASN A 58 6.34 0.69 -6.00
C ASN A 58 6.26 0.44 -4.50
N TYR A 59 5.12 0.77 -3.92
CA TYR A 59 4.79 0.48 -2.54
C TYR A 59 3.52 -0.37 -2.46
N THR A 60 3.62 -1.55 -1.86
CA THR A 60 2.47 -2.41 -1.57
C THR A 60 1.94 -2.09 -0.19
N VAL A 61 0.67 -1.71 -0.10
CA VAL A 61 0.04 -1.42 1.21
C VAL A 61 -0.11 -2.72 2.00
N PRO A 62 0.48 -2.82 3.21
CA PRO A 62 0.41 -4.03 4.02
C PRO A 62 -1.03 -4.51 4.25
N GLY A 63 -1.24 -5.82 4.13
CA GLY A 63 -2.56 -6.44 4.32
C GLY A 63 -3.53 -6.25 3.15
N THR A 64 -3.09 -5.69 2.05
CA THR A 64 -3.86 -5.50 0.81
C THR A 64 -3.09 -5.97 -0.42
N ASN A 65 -3.77 -6.04 -1.57
CA ASN A 65 -3.12 -6.26 -2.87
C ASN A 65 -2.89 -4.94 -3.62
N GLN A 66 -3.11 -3.80 -2.98
CA GLN A 66 -3.01 -2.50 -3.63
C GLN A 66 -1.55 -2.05 -3.69
N VAL A 67 -1.10 -1.74 -4.90
CA VAL A 67 0.26 -1.29 -5.20
C VAL A 67 0.20 0.12 -5.77
N PHE A 68 1.02 1.00 -5.22
CA PHE A 68 1.11 2.40 -5.64
C PHE A 68 2.51 2.72 -6.18
N LEU A 69 2.58 3.41 -7.30
CA LEU A 69 3.80 4.02 -7.81
C LEU A 69 3.99 5.39 -7.13
N ARG A 70 5.05 5.55 -6.37
CA ARG A 70 5.38 6.78 -5.63
C ARG A 70 6.19 7.75 -6.49
N GLN A 71 5.90 9.03 -6.37
CA GLN A 71 6.55 10.10 -7.14
C GLN A 71 6.84 11.30 -6.25
N CYS A 72 8.12 11.55 -6.02
CA CYS A 72 8.58 12.69 -5.22
C CYS A 72 8.47 14.01 -6.00
N ASP A 73 8.41 15.13 -5.28
CA ASP A 73 8.30 16.49 -5.83
C ASP A 73 7.19 16.63 -6.89
N THR A 74 6.11 15.91 -6.68
CA THR A 74 5.02 15.81 -7.64
C THR A 74 3.69 16.21 -6.99
N ASN A 75 2.98 17.13 -7.65
CA ASN A 75 1.61 17.48 -7.32
C ASN A 75 0.66 17.03 -8.43
N ARG A 76 -0.54 16.59 -8.03
CA ARG A 76 -1.65 16.26 -8.92
C ARG A 76 -2.89 17.00 -8.45
N VAL A 77 -3.29 18.02 -9.22
CA VAL A 77 -4.37 18.93 -8.82
C VAL A 77 -5.72 18.43 -9.32
N GLY A 78 -6.72 18.44 -8.44
CA GLY A 78 -8.12 18.13 -8.78
C GLY A 78 -8.51 16.68 -8.53
N SER A 79 -9.76 16.37 -8.84
CA SER A 79 -10.41 15.08 -8.64
C SER A 79 -10.41 14.61 -7.18
N ASP A 80 -10.36 15.55 -6.24
CA ASP A 80 -10.31 15.25 -4.81
C ASP A 80 -11.62 14.62 -4.34
N ILE A 81 -11.50 13.51 -3.59
CA ILE A 81 -12.60 12.88 -2.87
C ILE A 81 -12.71 13.55 -1.51
N GLU A 82 -11.60 13.58 -0.77
CA GLU A 82 -11.45 14.25 0.50
C GLU A 82 -9.97 14.45 0.87
N TYR A 83 -9.73 15.12 1.98
CA TYR A 83 -8.41 15.25 2.57
C TYR A 83 -8.42 14.90 4.06
N VAL A 84 -7.28 14.42 4.55
CA VAL A 84 -7.08 14.02 5.94
C VAL A 84 -5.62 14.28 6.34
N GLU A 85 -5.39 14.60 7.60
CA GLU A 85 -4.03 14.74 8.13
C GLU A 85 -3.33 13.40 8.25
N LYS A 86 -2.12 13.29 7.69
CA LYS A 86 -1.25 12.10 7.77
C LYS A 86 0.20 12.50 7.95
N ASN A 87 0.91 11.78 8.81
CA ASN A 87 2.30 12.08 9.15
C ASN A 87 3.32 11.43 8.19
N SER A 88 2.85 10.60 7.27
CA SER A 88 3.69 9.96 6.26
C SER A 88 2.91 9.68 4.98
N MET A 89 3.64 9.53 3.86
CA MET A 89 3.03 9.07 2.62
C MET A 89 2.48 7.64 2.77
N THR A 90 3.14 6.77 3.52
CA THR A 90 2.68 5.40 3.75
C THR A 90 1.34 5.36 4.50
N ASP A 91 1.11 6.28 5.44
CA ASP A 91 -0.19 6.43 6.10
C ASP A 91 -1.27 6.96 5.14
N CYS A 92 -0.89 7.88 4.25
CA CYS A 92 -1.76 8.39 3.19
C CYS A 92 -2.20 7.27 2.24
N LEU A 93 -1.26 6.41 1.81
CA LEU A 93 -1.55 5.26 0.96
C LEU A 93 -2.44 4.21 1.66
N SER A 94 -2.18 3.97 2.95
CA SER A 94 -3.01 3.08 3.77
C SER A 94 -4.44 3.60 3.89
N TYR A 95 -4.61 4.92 3.99
CA TYR A 95 -5.93 5.54 4.01
C TYR A 95 -6.66 5.37 2.68
N CYS A 96 -6.01 5.64 1.54
CA CYS A 96 -6.54 5.41 0.20
C CYS A 96 -6.96 3.93 -0.01
N ALA A 97 -6.12 3.00 0.41
CA ALA A 97 -6.40 1.57 0.33
C ALA A 97 -7.60 1.16 1.20
N SER A 98 -7.72 1.72 2.40
CA SER A 98 -8.87 1.50 3.29
C SER A 98 -10.16 2.06 2.69
N TRP A 99 -10.09 3.24 2.06
CA TRP A 99 -11.20 3.82 1.31
C TRP A 99 -11.71 2.87 0.23
N ASN A 100 -10.79 2.29 -0.55
CA ASN A 100 -11.11 1.33 -1.60
C ASN A 100 -11.70 0.01 -1.08
N SER A 101 -11.38 -0.36 0.15
CA SER A 101 -11.88 -1.57 0.79
C SER A 101 -13.26 -1.37 1.42
N ASN A 102 -13.71 -0.13 1.56
CA ASN A 102 -15.03 0.20 2.11
C ASN A 102 -16.10 0.04 1.03
N SER A 103 -16.92 -0.99 1.17
CA SER A 103 -18.01 -1.30 0.22
C SER A 103 -19.09 -0.21 0.09
N ALA A 104 -19.16 0.72 1.05
CA ALA A 104 -20.08 1.85 0.99
C ALA A 104 -19.59 3.00 0.09
N SER A 105 -18.31 3.01 -0.29
CA SER A 105 -17.75 4.02 -1.17
C SER A 105 -18.11 3.75 -2.62
N SER A 106 -18.86 4.65 -3.24
CA SER A 106 -19.19 4.59 -4.67
C SER A 106 -18.03 5.01 -5.59
N THR A 107 -17.03 5.69 -5.03
CA THR A 107 -15.91 6.27 -5.77
C THR A 107 -14.60 5.67 -5.26
N ARG A 108 -13.75 5.18 -6.18
CA ARG A 108 -12.44 4.63 -5.84
C ARG A 108 -11.40 5.73 -5.67
N CYS A 109 -10.49 5.53 -4.75
CA CYS A 109 -9.24 6.28 -4.66
C CYS A 109 -8.23 5.69 -5.67
N LEU A 110 -7.83 6.48 -6.66
CA LEU A 110 -6.92 6.07 -7.73
C LEU A 110 -5.55 6.76 -7.65
N SER A 111 -5.47 7.87 -6.96
CA SER A 111 -4.21 8.54 -6.67
C SER A 111 -4.30 9.34 -5.38
N VAL A 112 -3.14 9.72 -4.87
CA VAL A 112 -3.03 10.61 -3.71
C VAL A 112 -1.99 11.68 -3.98
N THR A 113 -2.14 12.82 -3.29
CA THR A 113 -1.07 13.81 -3.11
C THR A 113 -0.93 14.07 -1.61
N TRP A 114 0.27 13.94 -1.10
CA TRP A 114 0.61 14.23 0.28
C TRP A 114 1.52 15.45 0.37
N VAL A 115 1.12 16.41 1.18
CA VAL A 115 1.85 17.65 1.41
C VAL A 115 2.54 17.54 2.76
N TYR A 116 3.84 17.34 2.78
CA TYR A 116 4.57 17.14 4.03
C TYR A 116 5.11 18.44 4.67
N GLN A 117 4.99 19.53 3.96
CA GLN A 117 5.14 20.87 4.53
C GLN A 117 3.90 21.64 4.15
N GLY A 118 3.03 21.89 5.12
CA GLY A 118 1.72 22.48 4.90
C GLY A 118 1.78 23.84 4.19
N PRO A 119 0.75 24.21 3.46
CA PRO A 119 0.67 25.51 2.82
C PRO A 119 0.75 26.63 3.87
N GLN A 120 1.46 27.69 3.54
CA GLN A 120 1.55 28.91 4.37
C GLN A 120 2.16 28.73 5.76
N GLY A 121 3.07 27.77 5.93
CA GLY A 121 3.78 27.56 7.21
C GLY A 121 2.95 26.88 8.29
N THR A 122 1.78 26.33 7.96
CA THR A 122 1.08 25.39 8.84
C THR A 122 1.81 24.05 8.81
N TYR A 123 1.97 23.42 9.98
CA TYR A 123 2.62 22.09 10.09
C TYR A 123 1.64 20.95 9.89
N VAL A 124 0.51 21.21 9.25
CA VAL A 124 -0.53 20.22 9.04
C VAL A 124 -0.26 19.50 7.72
N ASN A 125 -0.07 18.20 7.80
CA ASN A 125 0.25 17.36 6.66
C ASN A 125 -1.03 16.81 6.05
N TYR A 126 -1.38 17.30 4.88
CA TYR A 126 -2.59 16.87 4.20
C TYR A 126 -2.31 15.76 3.19
N CYS A 127 -3.06 14.68 3.34
CA CYS A 127 -3.23 13.60 2.37
C CYS A 127 -4.52 13.86 1.59
N TRP A 128 -4.42 14.13 0.31
CA TRP A 128 -5.54 14.33 -0.60
C TRP A 128 -5.76 13.05 -1.39
N ILE A 129 -6.87 12.34 -1.15
CA ILE A 129 -7.23 11.16 -1.94
C ILE A 129 -8.09 11.58 -3.14
N LYS A 130 -7.88 10.93 -4.29
CA LYS A 130 -8.41 11.38 -5.58
C LYS A 130 -9.11 10.26 -6.35
N SER A 131 -10.18 10.60 -7.04
CA SER A 131 -11.00 9.68 -7.85
C SER A 131 -10.44 9.41 -9.24
N SER A 132 -9.42 10.13 -9.66
CA SER A 132 -8.73 9.93 -10.92
C SER A 132 -7.21 10.13 -10.75
N VAL A 133 -6.46 10.06 -11.84
CA VAL A 133 -5.04 10.37 -11.89
C VAL A 133 -4.86 11.65 -12.71
N PRO A 134 -4.95 12.84 -12.10
CA PRO A 134 -4.71 14.09 -12.80
C PRO A 134 -3.28 14.21 -13.33
N ASP A 135 -3.05 15.13 -14.26
CA ASP A 135 -1.71 15.43 -14.77
C ASP A 135 -0.76 15.83 -13.64
N ALA A 136 0.48 15.37 -13.75
CA ALA A 136 1.52 15.69 -12.80
C ALA A 136 2.12 17.06 -13.07
N SER A 137 2.39 17.82 -12.02
CA SER A 137 3.21 19.01 -12.04
C SER A 137 4.32 18.89 -11.00
N THR A 138 5.46 19.51 -11.27
CA THR A 138 6.58 19.52 -10.32
C THR A 138 6.29 20.52 -9.21
N TYR A 139 6.36 20.05 -7.98
CA TYR A 139 6.14 20.90 -6.81
C TYR A 139 6.92 20.33 -5.60
N SER A 140 7.87 21.12 -5.09
CA SER A 140 8.65 20.74 -3.90
C SER A 140 7.75 20.55 -2.66
N ASN A 141 8.20 19.71 -1.73
CA ASN A 141 7.51 19.41 -0.47
C ASN A 141 6.17 18.66 -0.65
N MET A 142 5.99 18.02 -1.78
CA MET A 142 4.84 17.16 -2.07
C MET A 142 5.30 15.80 -2.59
N GLU A 143 4.53 14.81 -2.29
CA GLU A 143 4.67 13.47 -2.86
C GLU A 143 3.33 13.03 -3.41
N SER A 144 3.30 12.47 -4.60
CA SER A 144 2.10 11.85 -5.15
C SER A 144 2.31 10.36 -5.35
N ALA A 145 1.21 9.61 -5.37
CA ALA A 145 1.26 8.22 -5.78
C ALA A 145 0.02 7.83 -6.58
N ILE A 146 0.20 6.86 -7.45
CA ILE A 146 -0.81 6.35 -8.36
C ILE A 146 -1.06 4.88 -8.04
N LEU A 147 -2.31 4.48 -7.88
CA LEU A 147 -2.70 3.09 -7.78
C LEU A 147 -2.49 2.41 -9.14
N ILE A 148 -1.67 1.36 -9.16
CA ILE A 148 -1.35 0.60 -10.38
C ILE A 148 -1.94 -0.81 -10.39
N ILE A 149 -2.29 -1.35 -9.21
CA ILE A 149 -2.97 -2.65 -9.03
C ILE A 149 -3.95 -2.55 -7.87
#